data_31d97458a58458e65af1bdca99371e9d
#
_entry.id   31d97458a58458e65af1bdca99371e9d
#
_cell.length_a   1.000
_cell.length_b   1.000
_cell.length_c   1.000
_cell.angle_alpha   90.00
_cell.angle_beta   90.00
_cell.angle_gamma   90.00
#
_symmetry.space_group_name_H-M   'P 1'
#
loop_
_entity.id
_entity.type
_entity.pdbx_description
1 polymer ?
#
loop_
_entity_poly.entity_id
_entity_poly.type
_entity_poly.pdbx_seq_one_letter_code
_entity_poly.pdbx_strand_id
1 'polypeptide(L)'
;MAEYKLITTEGRAKRGEFKTVHGTIQTPVFMNVGTIAAIKGAVSTVDLHEIGTQVELSNTYHLHVRPGDKVVKQLGGLHEFMNWDRPILTDSGGFQVFSLAKLRKIKEEGVYFNSHIDGHKIFMGPEQSMQIQSNLASTIAMAFDAVSYTHLRAHETLANL
;
A
#
# COMPACT_ATOMS: atom_id res chain seq x y z
N MET A 1 -7.94 -18.01 1.49
CA MET A 1 -8.96 -16.94 1.36
C MET A 1 -8.83 -16.07 2.61
N ALA A 2 -8.86 -14.74 2.46
CA ALA A 2 -8.80 -13.84 3.61
C ALA A 2 -10.12 -13.92 4.39
N GLU A 3 -10.04 -13.93 5.73
CA GLU A 3 -11.19 -14.04 6.62
C GLU A 3 -11.04 -13.08 7.80
N TYR A 4 -12.09 -12.33 8.11
CA TYR A 4 -12.16 -11.50 9.30
C TYR A 4 -13.13 -12.08 10.32
N LYS A 5 -12.69 -12.22 11.56
CA LYS A 5 -13.50 -12.68 12.68
C LYS A 5 -13.53 -11.63 13.79
N LEU A 6 -14.71 -11.13 14.10
CA LEU A 6 -14.91 -10.29 15.28
C LEU A 6 -14.86 -11.18 16.54
N ILE A 7 -13.96 -10.87 17.46
CA ILE A 7 -13.75 -11.65 18.70
C ILE A 7 -14.61 -11.10 19.84
N THR A 8 -14.54 -9.77 20.05
CA THR A 8 -15.30 -9.13 21.13
C THR A 8 -15.56 -7.66 20.83
N THR A 9 -16.59 -7.14 21.50
CA THR A 9 -16.94 -5.70 21.47
C THR A 9 -17.15 -5.21 22.87
N GLU A 10 -16.70 -3.96 23.15
CA GLU A 10 -16.97 -3.26 24.39
C GLU A 10 -17.32 -1.81 24.05
N GLY A 11 -18.60 -1.46 24.17
CA GLY A 11 -19.11 -0.18 23.68
C GLY A 11 -18.87 -0.03 22.18
N ARG A 12 -18.06 0.96 21.79
CA ARG A 12 -17.66 1.20 20.39
C ARG A 12 -16.34 0.50 20.00
N ALA A 13 -15.59 -0.01 20.96
CA ALA A 13 -14.35 -0.71 20.71
C ALA A 13 -14.62 -2.12 20.16
N LYS A 14 -13.79 -2.55 19.22
CA LYS A 14 -13.87 -3.88 18.59
C LYS A 14 -12.49 -4.51 18.57
N ARG A 15 -12.41 -5.77 18.97
CA ARG A 15 -11.24 -6.63 18.77
C ARG A 15 -11.59 -7.72 17.77
N GLY A 16 -10.73 -7.95 16.81
CA GLY A 16 -10.92 -8.99 15.80
C GLY A 16 -9.62 -9.64 15.36
N GLU A 17 -9.75 -10.63 14.53
CA GLU A 17 -8.66 -11.32 13.85
C GLU A 17 -8.89 -11.26 12.36
N PHE A 18 -7.84 -10.90 11.61
CA PHE A 18 -7.84 -10.94 10.16
C PHE A 18 -6.83 -11.98 9.68
N LYS A 19 -7.34 -13.11 9.23
CA LYS A 19 -6.54 -14.21 8.71
C LYS A 19 -6.17 -13.97 7.26
N THR A 20 -4.89 -14.09 6.95
CA THR A 20 -4.33 -13.95 5.60
C THR A 20 -3.50 -15.19 5.23
N VAL A 21 -2.99 -15.23 4.01
CA VAL A 21 -2.07 -16.30 3.56
C VAL A 21 -0.70 -16.23 4.23
N HIS A 22 -0.31 -15.06 4.76
CA HIS A 22 0.97 -14.83 5.44
C HIS A 22 0.83 -14.67 6.96
N GLY A 23 -0.28 -15.14 7.53
CA GLY A 23 -0.50 -15.10 8.98
C GLY A 23 -1.78 -14.36 9.39
N THR A 24 -2.00 -14.30 10.69
CA THR A 24 -3.17 -13.67 11.28
C THR A 24 -2.80 -12.35 11.94
N ILE A 25 -3.55 -11.33 11.63
CA ILE A 25 -3.43 -9.98 12.19
C ILE A 25 -4.45 -9.82 13.31
N GLN A 26 -4.01 -9.50 14.51
CA GLN A 26 -4.87 -9.13 15.65
C GLN A 26 -5.22 -7.66 15.55
N THR A 27 -6.52 -7.32 15.52
CA THR A 27 -6.95 -5.92 15.43
C THR A 27 -7.53 -5.45 16.78
N PRO A 28 -7.33 -4.16 17.12
CA PRO A 28 -6.66 -3.10 16.35
C PRO A 28 -5.15 -3.33 16.24
N VAL A 29 -4.57 -2.88 15.14
CA VAL A 29 -3.14 -3.05 14.84
C VAL A 29 -2.57 -1.76 14.25
N PHE A 30 -1.33 -1.48 14.54
CA PHE A 30 -0.55 -0.45 13.87
C PHE A 30 0.22 -1.06 12.70
N MET A 31 0.13 -0.44 11.52
CA MET A 31 0.93 -0.80 10.34
C MET A 31 2.08 0.18 10.18
N ASN A 32 3.29 -0.31 10.26
CA ASN A 32 4.48 0.49 9.98
C ASN A 32 4.55 0.81 8.48
N VAL A 33 5.04 1.98 8.13
CA VAL A 33 5.19 2.36 6.73
C VAL A 33 6.63 2.13 6.27
N GLY A 34 6.83 1.05 5.52
CA GLY A 34 8.07 0.74 4.81
C GLY A 34 8.03 1.28 3.38
N THR A 35 8.36 2.53 3.17
CA THR A 35 8.16 3.26 1.91
C THR A 35 8.71 2.54 0.68
N ILE A 36 9.91 1.98 0.79
CA ILE A 36 10.62 1.28 -0.31
C ILE A 36 11.16 -0.07 0.18
N ALA A 37 10.29 -0.90 0.71
CA ALA A 37 10.65 -2.20 1.33
C ALA A 37 11.57 -2.06 2.55
N ALA A 38 11.56 -0.90 3.21
CA ALA A 38 12.28 -0.63 4.45
C ALA A 38 11.71 0.63 5.13
N ILE A 39 11.80 0.70 6.43
CA ILE A 39 11.45 1.89 7.20
C ILE A 39 12.61 2.88 7.17
N LYS A 40 12.33 4.13 6.83
CA LYS A 40 13.33 5.20 6.89
C LYS A 40 13.83 5.36 8.33
N GLY A 41 15.15 5.53 8.51
CA GLY A 41 15.76 5.67 9.82
C GLY A 41 16.41 4.37 10.33
N ALA A 42 16.69 3.44 9.43
CA ALA A 42 17.46 2.21 9.68
C ALA A 42 16.74 1.17 10.55
N VAL A 43 15.42 1.12 10.55
CA VAL A 43 14.67 0.01 11.15
C VAL A 43 14.61 -1.14 10.16
N SER A 44 15.22 -2.25 10.50
CA SER A 44 15.26 -3.47 9.70
C SER A 44 14.05 -4.38 9.94
N THR A 45 13.90 -5.42 9.11
CA THR A 45 12.90 -6.47 9.33
C THR A 45 13.18 -7.26 10.62
N VAL A 46 14.44 -7.39 11.01
CA VAL A 46 14.81 -8.01 12.30
C VAL A 46 14.23 -7.19 13.47
N ASP A 47 14.42 -5.87 13.46
CA ASP A 47 13.87 -4.97 14.49
C ASP A 47 12.33 -5.06 14.51
N LEU A 48 11.68 -5.12 13.34
CA LEU A 48 10.24 -5.28 13.24
C LEU A 48 9.73 -6.60 13.83
N HIS A 49 10.49 -7.68 13.66
CA HIS A 49 10.20 -8.96 14.31
C HIS A 49 10.31 -8.88 15.82
N GLU A 50 11.37 -8.26 16.33
CA GLU A 50 11.62 -8.11 17.76
C GLU A 50 10.53 -7.29 18.47
N ILE A 51 10.07 -6.21 17.87
CA ILE A 51 8.98 -5.38 18.42
C ILE A 51 7.57 -5.97 18.17
N GLY A 52 7.48 -7.12 17.51
CA GLY A 52 6.21 -7.83 17.30
C GLY A 52 5.29 -7.23 16.25
N THR A 53 5.83 -6.52 15.25
CA THR A 53 5.05 -6.00 14.11
C THR A 53 4.30 -7.13 13.42
N GLN A 54 3.00 -6.96 13.21
CA GLN A 54 2.14 -7.99 12.63
C GLN A 54 1.90 -7.80 11.12
N VAL A 55 1.95 -6.57 10.67
CA VAL A 55 1.67 -6.18 9.27
C VAL A 55 2.46 -4.93 8.93
N GLU A 56 3.01 -4.89 7.73
CA GLU A 56 3.73 -3.73 7.21
C GLU A 56 3.00 -3.15 6.00
N LEU A 57 3.13 -1.83 5.78
CA LEU A 57 2.64 -1.14 4.62
C LEU A 57 3.81 -0.72 3.73
N SER A 58 3.80 -1.14 2.47
CA SER A 58 4.76 -0.72 1.43
C SER A 58 4.08 0.15 0.37
N ASN A 59 4.79 1.17 -0.11
CA ASN A 59 4.21 2.14 -1.05
C ASN A 59 4.40 1.73 -2.51
N THR A 60 3.31 1.46 -3.19
CA THR A 60 3.25 1.04 -4.60
C THR A 60 3.96 2.00 -5.54
N TYR A 61 3.69 3.29 -5.45
CA TYR A 61 4.32 4.30 -6.29
C TYR A 61 5.84 4.33 -6.12
N HIS A 62 6.33 4.38 -4.90
CA HIS A 62 7.77 4.46 -4.63
C HIS A 62 8.51 3.23 -5.14
N LEU A 63 7.96 2.04 -4.91
CA LEU A 63 8.54 0.78 -5.39
C LEU A 63 8.48 0.63 -6.90
N HIS A 64 7.42 1.14 -7.56
CA HIS A 64 7.32 1.17 -9.01
C HIS A 64 8.40 2.05 -9.65
N VAL A 65 8.63 3.24 -9.07
CA VAL A 65 9.65 4.17 -9.59
C VAL A 65 11.06 3.66 -9.27
N ARG A 66 11.26 3.10 -8.07
CA ARG A 66 12.57 2.61 -7.65
C ARG A 66 12.45 1.56 -6.54
N PRO A 67 12.97 0.33 -6.71
CA PRO A 67 13.81 -0.20 -7.80
C PRO A 67 13.07 -0.54 -9.09
N GLY A 68 11.74 -0.56 -9.07
CA GLY A 68 10.85 -1.02 -10.11
C GLY A 68 10.13 -2.32 -9.71
N ASP A 69 8.82 -2.37 -9.87
CA ASP A 69 8.00 -3.52 -9.52
C ASP A 69 8.38 -4.80 -10.26
N LYS A 70 8.86 -4.68 -11.51
CA LYS A 70 9.36 -5.83 -12.29
C LYS A 70 10.65 -6.42 -11.70
N VAL A 71 11.53 -5.57 -11.15
CA VAL A 71 12.74 -6.02 -10.45
C VAL A 71 12.35 -6.77 -9.19
N VAL A 72 11.45 -6.23 -8.39
CA VAL A 72 10.93 -6.89 -7.18
C VAL A 72 10.29 -8.23 -7.52
N LYS A 73 9.51 -8.29 -8.62
CA LYS A 73 8.93 -9.56 -9.11
C LYS A 73 9.99 -10.61 -9.42
N GLN A 74 11.08 -10.22 -10.12
CA GLN A 74 12.18 -11.12 -10.46
C GLN A 74 12.92 -11.66 -9.22
N LEU A 75 12.88 -10.89 -8.12
CA LEU A 75 13.46 -11.26 -6.83
C LEU A 75 12.48 -12.01 -5.91
N GLY A 76 11.34 -12.48 -6.44
CA GLY A 76 10.39 -13.30 -5.69
C GLY A 76 9.26 -12.51 -5.01
N GLY A 77 9.13 -11.21 -5.26
CA GLY A 77 8.15 -10.33 -4.63
C GLY A 77 8.67 -9.66 -3.34
N LEU A 78 7.84 -8.86 -2.69
CA LEU A 78 8.24 -8.08 -1.52
C LEU A 78 8.68 -8.93 -0.33
N HIS A 79 8.03 -10.07 -0.10
CA HIS A 79 8.34 -10.94 1.03
C HIS A 79 9.79 -11.43 0.97
N GLU A 80 10.22 -11.93 -0.19
CA GLU A 80 11.62 -12.34 -0.41
C GLU A 80 12.57 -11.13 -0.43
N PHE A 81 12.17 -10.06 -1.12
CA PHE A 81 12.99 -8.85 -1.26
C PHE A 81 13.29 -8.17 0.09
N MET A 82 12.34 -8.20 1.03
CA MET A 82 12.47 -7.62 2.37
C MET A 82 12.95 -8.63 3.42
N ASN A 83 12.94 -9.92 3.11
CA ASN A 83 13.06 -10.99 4.10
C ASN A 83 12.01 -10.85 5.21
N TRP A 84 10.73 -10.73 4.80
CA TRP A 84 9.59 -10.53 5.68
C TRP A 84 8.51 -11.59 5.45
N ASP A 85 8.17 -12.35 6.48
CA ASP A 85 7.27 -13.51 6.40
C ASP A 85 5.82 -13.21 6.81
N ARG A 86 5.54 -11.99 7.32
CA ARG A 86 4.22 -11.57 7.79
C ARG A 86 3.46 -10.77 6.74
N PRO A 87 2.16 -10.50 6.93
CA PRO A 87 1.37 -9.76 5.97
C PRO A 87 1.98 -8.41 5.56
N ILE A 88 1.90 -8.11 4.26
CA ILE A 88 2.25 -6.82 3.67
C ILE A 88 1.00 -6.25 3.01
N LEU A 89 0.67 -5.01 3.33
CA LEU A 89 -0.31 -4.22 2.59
C LEU A 89 0.43 -3.29 1.64
N THR A 90 0.04 -3.27 0.37
CA THR A 90 0.47 -2.22 -0.56
C THR A 90 -0.65 -1.20 -0.74
N ASP A 91 -0.29 0.09 -0.64
CA ASP A 91 -1.22 1.16 -0.99
C ASP A 91 -1.50 1.20 -2.49
N SER A 92 -2.47 2.00 -2.90
CA SER A 92 -2.82 2.12 -4.32
C SER A 92 -1.84 2.97 -5.14
N GLY A 93 -0.96 3.72 -4.50
CA GLY A 93 -0.09 4.72 -5.13
C GLY A 93 -0.80 6.03 -5.51
N GLY A 94 -2.12 6.10 -5.41
CA GLY A 94 -2.90 7.28 -5.83
C GLY A 94 -2.58 8.54 -5.05
N PHE A 95 -2.42 8.44 -3.73
CA PHE A 95 -2.07 9.58 -2.88
C PHE A 95 -0.71 10.20 -3.25
N GLN A 96 0.31 9.37 -3.49
CA GLN A 96 1.65 9.84 -3.84
C GLN A 96 1.66 10.53 -5.20
N VAL A 97 0.92 10.00 -6.16
CA VAL A 97 0.70 10.66 -7.46
C VAL A 97 0.07 12.02 -7.26
N PHE A 98 -0.88 12.13 -6.34
CA PHE A 98 -1.53 13.40 -6.03
C PHE A 98 -0.59 14.38 -5.32
N SER A 99 0.14 13.94 -4.30
CA SER A 99 0.93 14.81 -3.42
C SER A 99 2.29 15.20 -3.99
N LEU A 100 2.94 14.33 -4.78
CA LEU A 100 4.30 14.54 -5.27
C LEU A 100 4.38 15.11 -6.68
N ALA A 101 3.32 14.99 -7.47
CA ALA A 101 3.32 15.45 -8.86
C ALA A 101 2.97 16.94 -8.96
N LYS A 102 3.97 17.79 -9.18
CA LYS A 102 3.77 19.24 -9.45
C LYS A 102 3.04 19.50 -10.77
N LEU A 103 3.26 18.65 -11.78
CA LEU A 103 2.62 18.69 -13.09
C LEU A 103 1.90 17.37 -13.32
N ARG A 104 0.59 17.38 -13.16
CA ARG A 104 -0.27 16.21 -13.37
C ARG A 104 -1.41 16.56 -14.30
N LYS A 105 -1.79 15.60 -15.13
CA LYS A 105 -3.01 15.65 -15.92
C LYS A 105 -3.90 14.50 -15.48
N ILE A 106 -4.97 14.85 -14.79
CA ILE A 106 -5.97 13.88 -14.32
C ILE A 106 -6.96 13.65 -15.46
N LYS A 107 -7.24 12.39 -15.75
CA LYS A 107 -8.25 11.92 -16.67
C LYS A 107 -9.09 10.83 -16.00
N GLU A 108 -10.19 10.46 -16.58
CA GLU A 108 -11.06 9.41 -16.05
C GLU A 108 -10.36 8.05 -16.00
N GLU A 109 -9.51 7.75 -16.99
CA GLU A 109 -8.73 6.50 -17.05
C GLU A 109 -7.54 6.45 -16.09
N GLY A 110 -7.10 7.59 -15.52
CA GLY A 110 -5.95 7.67 -14.61
C GLY A 110 -5.22 8.99 -14.67
N VAL A 111 -4.01 9.01 -14.14
CA VAL A 111 -3.21 10.23 -13.97
C VAL A 111 -1.89 10.11 -14.70
N TYR A 112 -1.59 11.11 -15.52
CA TYR A 112 -0.26 11.33 -16.12
C TYR A 112 0.53 12.29 -15.25
N PHE A 113 1.75 11.94 -14.92
CA PHE A 113 2.64 12.75 -14.10
C PHE A 113 4.10 12.44 -14.41
N ASN A 114 5.01 13.26 -13.88
CA ASN A 114 6.43 13.03 -14.03
C ASN A 114 7.03 12.45 -12.77
N SER A 115 7.90 11.45 -12.93
CA SER A 115 8.70 10.88 -11.84
C SER A 115 9.47 11.99 -11.11
N HIS A 116 9.45 11.96 -9.80
CA HIS A 116 10.19 12.91 -8.96
C HIS A 116 11.70 12.61 -8.91
N ILE A 117 12.12 11.43 -9.41
CA ILE A 117 13.53 11.02 -9.42
C ILE A 117 14.25 11.51 -10.67
N ASP A 118 13.69 11.26 -11.84
CA ASP A 118 14.34 11.48 -13.14
C ASP A 118 13.46 12.23 -14.15
N GLY A 119 12.25 12.61 -13.76
CA GLY A 119 11.34 13.40 -14.58
C GLY A 119 10.65 12.65 -15.73
N HIS A 120 10.87 11.34 -15.90
CA HIS A 120 10.18 10.62 -16.96
C HIS A 120 8.66 10.57 -16.73
N LYS A 121 7.91 10.50 -17.84
CA LYS A 121 6.45 10.45 -17.79
C LYS A 121 5.96 9.08 -17.33
N ILE A 122 5.06 9.08 -16.35
CA ILE A 122 4.39 7.88 -15.83
C ILE A 122 2.89 8.07 -16.02
N PHE A 123 2.22 7.00 -16.41
CA PHE A 123 0.78 6.87 -16.32
C PHE A 123 0.43 5.88 -15.22
N MET A 124 -0.50 6.26 -14.35
CA MET A 124 -1.03 5.38 -13.30
C MET A 124 -2.55 5.49 -13.27
N GLY A 125 -3.18 4.39 -13.54
CA GLY A 125 -4.61 4.18 -13.43
C GLY A 125 -4.91 2.92 -12.62
N PRO A 126 -6.18 2.53 -12.46
CA PRO A 126 -6.56 1.35 -11.69
C PRO A 126 -5.85 0.07 -12.13
N GLU A 127 -5.79 -0.19 -13.43
CA GLU A 127 -5.15 -1.39 -13.99
C GLU A 127 -3.65 -1.41 -13.73
N GLN A 128 -2.96 -0.28 -13.95
CA GLN A 128 -1.51 -0.16 -13.70
C GLN A 128 -1.20 -0.34 -12.23
N SER A 129 -1.98 0.28 -11.34
CA SER A 129 -1.82 0.12 -9.90
C SER A 129 -1.96 -1.34 -9.48
N MET A 130 -3.01 -2.04 -9.93
CA MET A 130 -3.21 -3.45 -9.62
C MET A 130 -2.13 -4.34 -10.22
N GLN A 131 -1.65 -4.04 -11.43
CA GLN A 131 -0.56 -4.80 -12.05
C GLN A 131 0.76 -4.62 -11.28
N ILE A 132 1.06 -3.40 -10.82
CA ILE A 132 2.24 -3.12 -10.00
C ILE A 132 2.14 -3.88 -8.68
N GLN A 133 1.02 -3.78 -7.97
CA GLN A 133 0.80 -4.50 -6.71
C GLN A 133 0.87 -6.03 -6.88
N SER A 134 0.38 -6.55 -8.01
CA SER A 134 0.54 -7.97 -8.37
C SER A 134 2.00 -8.36 -8.57
N ASN A 135 2.81 -7.51 -9.21
CA ASN A 135 4.24 -7.74 -9.37
C ASN A 135 4.97 -7.68 -8.02
N LEU A 136 4.53 -6.82 -7.11
CA LEU A 136 5.05 -6.72 -5.75
C LEU A 136 4.65 -7.93 -4.88
N ALA A 137 3.63 -8.68 -5.28
CA ALA A 137 3.11 -9.87 -4.59
C ALA A 137 2.70 -9.57 -3.14
N SER A 138 2.01 -8.45 -2.91
CA SER A 138 1.51 -8.08 -1.58
C SER A 138 0.41 -9.03 -1.09
N THR A 139 0.28 -9.15 0.23
CA THR A 139 -0.78 -9.93 0.86
C THR A 139 -2.15 -9.25 0.72
N ILE A 140 -2.15 -7.92 0.84
CA ILE A 140 -3.33 -7.06 0.76
C ILE A 140 -3.04 -5.95 -0.24
N ALA A 141 -3.79 -5.93 -1.34
CA ALA A 141 -3.69 -4.90 -2.36
C ALA A 141 -4.85 -3.91 -2.25
N MET A 142 -4.56 -2.61 -2.28
CA MET A 142 -5.56 -1.56 -2.19
C MET A 142 -6.08 -1.17 -3.57
N ALA A 143 -7.39 -0.96 -3.69
CA ALA A 143 -7.99 -0.39 -4.89
C ALA A 143 -7.42 1.00 -5.17
N PHE A 144 -7.31 1.35 -6.46
CA PHE A 144 -6.75 2.65 -6.85
C PHE A 144 -7.64 3.79 -6.37
N ASP A 145 -7.07 4.64 -5.54
CA ASP A 145 -7.71 5.82 -4.98
C ASP A 145 -6.88 7.06 -5.32
N ALA A 146 -7.31 7.80 -6.32
CA ALA A 146 -6.71 9.06 -6.75
C ALA A 146 -7.73 10.19 -6.66
N VAL A 147 -8.35 10.36 -5.49
CA VAL A 147 -9.38 11.38 -5.26
C VAL A 147 -8.75 12.75 -5.16
N SER A 148 -9.20 13.68 -6.02
CA SER A 148 -8.94 15.09 -5.84
C SER A 148 -9.88 15.65 -4.77
N TYR A 149 -9.36 16.07 -3.63
CA TYR A 149 -10.15 16.71 -2.56
C TYR A 149 -10.89 17.99 -2.99
N THR A 150 -10.64 18.46 -4.20
CA THR A 150 -11.32 19.65 -4.75
C THR A 150 -12.67 19.34 -5.38
N HIS A 151 -13.04 18.08 -5.55
CA HIS A 151 -14.32 17.66 -6.10
C HIS A 151 -14.87 16.51 -5.25
N LEU A 152 -15.60 16.84 -4.20
CA LEU A 152 -16.57 15.91 -3.62
C LEU A 152 -17.52 15.53 -4.74
N ARG A 153 -17.56 14.28 -5.14
CA ARG A 153 -18.59 13.79 -6.04
C ARG A 153 -19.94 14.03 -5.35
N ALA A 154 -20.96 14.40 -6.13
CA ALA A 154 -22.27 14.81 -5.62
C ALA A 154 -22.98 13.79 -4.70
N HIS A 155 -22.41 12.60 -4.50
CA HIS A 155 -22.94 11.51 -3.68
C HIS A 155 -22.00 11.02 -2.57
N GLU A 156 -20.83 11.63 -2.41
CA GLU A 156 -19.91 11.28 -1.31
C GLU A 156 -20.06 12.30 -0.20
N THR A 157 -20.65 11.90 0.90
CA THR A 157 -20.64 12.66 2.15
C THR A 157 -19.46 12.18 3.00
N LEU A 158 -18.95 13.05 3.89
CA LEU A 158 -17.91 12.69 4.88
C LEU A 158 -18.28 11.47 5.75
N ALA A 159 -19.51 11.00 5.69
CA ALA A 159 -19.99 9.81 6.38
C ALA A 159 -19.73 8.51 5.59
N ASN A 160 -19.31 8.61 4.33
CA ASN A 160 -19.05 7.47 3.44
C ASN A 160 -17.54 7.24 3.19
N LEU A 161 -16.68 8.01 3.88
CA LEU A 161 -15.23 7.84 3.91
C LEU A 161 -14.80 7.04 5.13
#